data_43d0ac35e9ca84bbd8d683b57028d040
#
_entry.id   43d0ac35e9ca84bbd8d683b57028d040
#
_cell.length_a   1.000
_cell.length_b   1.000
_cell.length_c   1.000
_cell.angle_alpha   90.00
_cell.angle_beta   90.00
_cell.angle_gamma   90.00
#
_symmetry.space_group_name_H-M   'P 1'
#
loop_
_entity.id
_entity.type
_entity.pdbx_description
1 polymer ?
#
loop_
_entity_poly.entity_id
_entity_poly.type
_entity_poly.pdbx_seq_one_letter_code
_entity_poly.pdbx_strand_id
1 'polypeptide(L)'
;MKLITFTVPCYNSAAYMDRCVETLLPAGEEAEIILVDDGSKDDTGKIADAYAEKYPNIVKVIHQENGGHGEGVNQGIRNASGMYFKVVDSDDWLDAEALQKVMQTLRGFAAMEQPVDLLMCNYVYEHVVDNTHHIVSYKSILPQDRVFAWDEIGHFPPSQNILMHTVIYRTQILRDSGLELPKHTFYVDNVFVYQPLPLCQRLYYMDIDLYRYFIGRDDQSVNESVMVKRVDQQLRVTKIMIDAVDLYALPESQKKLRAYMFNYLSMMMAISSVFLTMDGRPEAFEKKTELWQYLKNHDERVYNKCRYSVAGACNLPGTLGHKITLWGYHVAQKIFKFN
;
A
#
# COMPACT_ATOMS: atom_id res chain seq x y z
N MET A 1 -15.67 11.67 19.81
CA MET A 1 -14.31 11.27 19.37
C MET A 1 -14.46 10.49 18.08
N LYS A 2 -13.69 10.80 17.04
CA LYS A 2 -13.71 10.01 15.79
C LYS A 2 -12.90 8.72 15.99
N LEU A 3 -13.49 7.59 15.65
CA LEU A 3 -12.81 6.29 15.72
C LEU A 3 -11.89 6.08 14.52
N ILE A 4 -12.34 6.47 13.33
CA ILE A 4 -11.57 6.25 12.09
C ILE A 4 -11.66 7.48 11.19
N THR A 5 -10.55 7.79 10.53
CA THR A 5 -10.50 8.69 9.38
C THR A 5 -10.28 7.84 8.12
N PHE A 6 -11.21 7.94 7.19
CA PHE A 6 -11.04 7.50 5.81
C PHE A 6 -10.49 8.67 5.01
N THR A 7 -9.37 8.48 4.33
CA THR A 7 -8.85 9.46 3.37
C THR A 7 -9.05 8.95 1.96
N VAL A 8 -9.66 9.78 1.14
CA VAL A 8 -9.97 9.47 -0.25
C VAL A 8 -9.23 10.46 -1.14
N PRO A 9 -8.05 10.12 -1.67
CA PRO A 9 -7.38 10.93 -2.69
C PRO A 9 -8.19 10.92 -3.98
N CYS A 10 -8.56 12.10 -4.48
CA CYS A 10 -9.40 12.27 -5.66
C CYS A 10 -8.67 13.10 -6.72
N TYR A 11 -8.56 12.59 -7.93
CA TYR A 11 -8.08 13.35 -9.08
C TYR A 11 -8.84 12.93 -10.34
N ASN A 12 -9.67 13.83 -10.88
CA ASN A 12 -10.58 13.56 -12.00
C ASN A 12 -11.43 12.30 -11.75
N SER A 13 -12.06 12.25 -10.59
CA SER A 13 -12.78 11.07 -10.05
C SER A 13 -14.29 11.20 -10.13
N ALA A 14 -14.84 12.22 -10.79
CA ALA A 14 -16.27 12.50 -10.83
C ALA A 14 -17.14 11.32 -11.29
N ALA A 15 -16.58 10.43 -12.12
CA ALA A 15 -17.31 9.27 -12.66
C ALA A 15 -17.54 8.13 -11.65
N TYR A 16 -16.78 8.07 -10.52
CA TYR A 16 -16.81 6.89 -9.63
C TYR A 16 -16.75 7.22 -8.14
N MET A 17 -16.37 8.43 -7.74
CA MET A 17 -16.20 8.76 -6.32
C MET A 17 -17.49 8.65 -5.50
N ASP A 18 -18.66 8.80 -6.12
CA ASP A 18 -19.95 8.63 -5.43
C ASP A 18 -20.06 7.26 -4.78
N ARG A 19 -19.74 6.18 -5.54
CA ARG A 19 -19.77 4.83 -5.00
C ARG A 19 -18.80 4.67 -3.82
N CYS A 20 -17.60 5.20 -3.93
CA CYS A 20 -16.63 5.18 -2.84
C CYS A 20 -17.23 5.83 -1.59
N VAL A 21 -17.64 7.08 -1.68
CA VAL A 21 -18.13 7.87 -0.53
C VAL A 21 -19.39 7.24 0.09
N GLU A 22 -20.35 6.82 -0.73
CA GLU A 22 -21.62 6.21 -0.25
C GLU A 22 -21.37 4.94 0.58
N THR A 23 -20.31 4.17 0.30
CA THR A 23 -19.96 2.97 1.08
C THR A 23 -19.25 3.29 2.40
N LEU A 24 -18.71 4.50 2.57
CA LEU A 24 -18.05 4.94 3.81
C LEU A 24 -19.04 5.59 4.78
N LEU A 25 -20.09 6.25 4.29
CA LEU A 25 -21.09 6.95 5.09
C LEU A 25 -21.76 6.07 6.16
N PRO A 26 -22.04 4.76 5.95
CA PRO A 26 -22.61 3.89 6.97
C PRO A 26 -21.75 3.72 8.23
N ALA A 27 -20.49 4.14 8.25
CA ALA A 27 -19.66 4.22 9.46
C ALA A 27 -20.18 5.27 10.47
N GLY A 28 -21.04 6.21 10.02
CA GLY A 28 -21.72 7.17 10.86
C GLY A 28 -20.84 8.27 11.44
N GLU A 29 -21.32 8.96 12.46
CA GLU A 29 -20.64 10.12 13.06
C GLU A 29 -19.34 9.77 13.81
N GLU A 30 -19.08 8.51 14.08
CA GLU A 30 -17.80 8.05 14.63
C GLU A 30 -16.68 7.99 13.58
N ALA A 31 -17.02 8.09 12.30
CA ALA A 31 -16.06 8.23 11.21
C ALA A 31 -15.86 9.69 10.80
N GLU A 32 -14.72 9.94 10.21
CA GLU A 32 -14.38 11.13 9.45
C GLU A 32 -13.99 10.67 8.03
N ILE A 33 -14.49 11.33 7.01
CA ILE A 33 -14.14 11.09 5.61
C ILE A 33 -13.48 12.36 5.08
N ILE A 34 -12.20 12.29 4.74
CA ILE A 34 -11.46 13.41 4.16
C ILE A 34 -11.33 13.17 2.65
N LEU A 35 -12.09 13.92 1.87
CA LEU A 35 -11.98 13.95 0.42
C LEU A 35 -10.89 14.95 0.03
N VAL A 36 -9.80 14.46 -0.58
CA VAL A 36 -8.70 15.33 -0.99
C VAL A 36 -8.77 15.48 -2.52
N ASP A 37 -9.30 16.61 -2.96
CA ASP A 37 -9.31 17.00 -4.38
C ASP A 37 -7.93 17.53 -4.78
N ASP A 38 -7.18 16.72 -5.49
CA ASP A 38 -5.79 16.96 -5.90
C ASP A 38 -5.73 17.79 -7.21
N GLY A 39 -6.48 18.89 -7.25
CA GLY A 39 -6.50 19.81 -8.38
C GLY A 39 -7.19 19.26 -9.61
N SER A 40 -8.34 18.59 -9.42
CA SER A 40 -9.17 18.04 -10.50
C SER A 40 -9.65 19.12 -11.47
N LYS A 41 -9.87 18.71 -12.72
CA LYS A 41 -10.38 19.57 -13.78
C LYS A 41 -11.81 19.25 -14.20
N ASP A 42 -12.34 18.13 -13.71
CA ASP A 42 -13.74 17.70 -13.85
C ASP A 42 -14.59 18.16 -12.64
N ASP A 43 -15.79 17.61 -12.48
CA ASP A 43 -16.68 17.99 -11.40
C ASP A 43 -16.34 17.35 -10.03
N THR A 44 -15.20 16.68 -9.88
CA THR A 44 -14.77 16.03 -8.62
C THR A 44 -14.86 16.97 -7.42
N GLY A 45 -14.29 18.18 -7.52
CA GLY A 45 -14.32 19.17 -6.44
C GLY A 45 -15.74 19.57 -6.04
N LYS A 46 -16.63 19.80 -7.01
CA LYS A 46 -18.03 20.16 -6.76
C LYS A 46 -18.79 19.01 -6.07
N ILE A 47 -18.53 17.77 -6.48
CA ILE A 47 -19.14 16.58 -5.86
C ILE A 47 -18.66 16.46 -4.41
N ALA A 48 -17.35 16.64 -4.17
CA ALA A 48 -16.78 16.61 -2.83
C ALA A 48 -17.43 17.68 -1.91
N ASP A 49 -17.58 18.93 -2.39
CA ASP A 49 -18.22 20.01 -1.64
C ASP A 49 -19.67 19.70 -1.31
N ALA A 50 -20.41 19.12 -2.26
CA ALA A 50 -21.79 18.71 -2.03
C ALA A 50 -21.92 17.63 -0.93
N TYR A 51 -20.97 16.70 -0.86
CA TYR A 51 -20.92 15.72 0.25
C TYR A 51 -20.60 16.40 1.59
N ALA A 52 -19.67 17.35 1.64
CA ALA A 52 -19.37 18.08 2.87
C ALA A 52 -20.55 18.94 3.34
N GLU A 53 -21.28 19.58 2.44
CA GLU A 53 -22.49 20.33 2.76
C GLU A 53 -23.60 19.41 3.30
N LYS A 54 -23.79 18.25 2.70
CA LYS A 54 -24.81 17.26 3.08
C LYS A 54 -24.48 16.54 4.39
N TYR A 55 -23.20 16.29 4.66
CA TYR A 55 -22.73 15.51 5.81
C TYR A 55 -21.63 16.25 6.61
N PRO A 56 -21.88 17.48 7.14
CA PRO A 56 -20.86 18.36 7.70
C PRO A 56 -20.13 17.78 8.94
N ASN A 57 -20.76 16.82 9.64
CA ASN A 57 -20.16 16.16 10.80
C ASN A 57 -19.27 14.97 10.42
N ILE A 58 -19.33 14.49 9.17
CA ILE A 58 -18.64 13.26 8.72
C ILE A 58 -17.62 13.58 7.63
N VAL A 59 -18.00 14.40 6.65
CA VAL A 59 -17.21 14.67 5.45
C VAL A 59 -16.49 16.01 5.56
N LYS A 60 -15.21 16.02 5.25
CA LYS A 60 -14.36 17.21 5.06
C LYS A 60 -13.74 17.18 3.66
N VAL A 61 -13.54 18.35 3.07
CA VAL A 61 -12.87 18.49 1.78
C VAL A 61 -11.59 19.27 1.94
N ILE A 62 -10.56 18.84 1.24
CA ILE A 62 -9.30 19.57 1.08
C ILE A 62 -9.07 19.72 -0.41
N HIS A 63 -9.05 20.97 -0.89
CA HIS A 63 -8.63 21.30 -2.24
C HIS A 63 -7.17 21.70 -2.24
N GLN A 64 -6.38 21.14 -3.16
CA GLN A 64 -4.95 21.44 -3.27
C GLN A 64 -4.52 21.54 -4.74
N GLU A 65 -3.37 22.13 -4.99
CA GLU A 65 -2.67 21.97 -6.26
C GLU A 65 -2.23 20.50 -6.40
N ASN A 66 -2.30 19.99 -7.65
CA ASN A 66 -1.97 18.59 -7.89
C ASN A 66 -0.58 18.24 -7.35
N GLY A 67 -0.54 17.33 -6.41
CA GLY A 67 0.67 16.78 -5.78
C GLY A 67 0.82 15.28 -6.03
N GLY A 68 -0.19 14.66 -6.64
CA GLY A 68 -0.30 13.22 -6.86
C GLY A 68 -0.85 12.47 -5.65
N HIS A 69 -1.17 11.20 -5.86
CA HIS A 69 -1.83 10.32 -4.87
C HIS A 69 -1.16 10.37 -3.48
N GLY A 70 0.19 10.29 -3.43
CA GLY A 70 0.93 10.33 -2.16
C GLY A 70 0.68 11.61 -1.36
N GLU A 71 0.63 12.79 -2.01
CA GLU A 71 0.32 14.04 -1.31
C GLU A 71 -1.13 14.06 -0.80
N GLY A 72 -2.08 13.48 -1.55
CA GLY A 72 -3.44 13.29 -1.07
C GLY A 72 -3.49 12.47 0.23
N VAL A 73 -2.73 11.39 0.31
CA VAL A 73 -2.60 10.57 1.54
C VAL A 73 -1.93 11.36 2.67
N ASN A 74 -0.85 12.11 2.39
CA ASN A 74 -0.16 12.95 3.37
C ASN A 74 -1.12 13.99 3.98
N GLN A 75 -1.93 14.65 3.16
CA GLN A 75 -2.94 15.59 3.63
C GLN A 75 -3.96 14.92 4.54
N GLY A 76 -4.38 13.70 4.17
CA GLY A 76 -5.23 12.89 5.02
C GLY A 76 -4.62 12.64 6.40
N ILE A 77 -3.37 12.19 6.47
CA ILE A 77 -2.67 11.90 7.74
C ILE A 77 -2.52 13.16 8.61
N ARG A 78 -2.16 14.30 8.00
CA ARG A 78 -1.99 15.57 8.69
C ARG A 78 -3.30 16.07 9.32
N ASN A 79 -4.43 15.90 8.61
CA ASN A 79 -5.74 16.41 9.00
C ASN A 79 -6.63 15.38 9.70
N ALA A 80 -6.20 14.12 9.82
CA ALA A 80 -6.98 13.06 10.46
C ALA A 80 -7.26 13.37 11.95
N SER A 81 -8.52 13.24 12.36
CA SER A 81 -8.95 13.32 13.75
C SER A 81 -9.34 11.97 14.34
N GLY A 82 -9.45 10.94 13.51
CA GLY A 82 -9.76 9.57 13.90
C GLY A 82 -8.60 8.89 14.62
N MET A 83 -8.94 8.06 15.60
CA MET A 83 -7.96 7.22 16.30
C MET A 83 -7.26 6.25 15.32
N TYR A 84 -7.97 5.79 14.31
CA TYR A 84 -7.48 4.93 13.24
C TYR A 84 -7.55 5.64 11.90
N PHE A 85 -6.77 5.18 10.95
CA PHE A 85 -6.63 5.76 9.62
C PHE A 85 -6.65 4.69 8.54
N LYS A 86 -7.41 4.92 7.49
CA LYS A 86 -7.46 4.07 6.29
C LYS A 86 -7.50 4.93 5.04
N VAL A 87 -6.68 4.57 4.06
CA VAL A 87 -6.80 5.08 2.69
C VAL A 87 -7.84 4.26 1.93
N VAL A 88 -8.68 4.94 1.19
CA VAL A 88 -9.60 4.32 0.22
C VAL A 88 -9.46 5.07 -1.10
N ASP A 89 -9.07 4.39 -2.15
CA ASP A 89 -8.94 5.01 -3.47
C ASP A 89 -10.31 5.38 -4.03
N SER A 90 -10.40 6.49 -4.75
CA SER A 90 -11.68 7.08 -5.15
C SER A 90 -12.49 6.25 -6.15
N ASP A 91 -11.88 5.25 -6.78
CA ASP A 91 -12.51 4.29 -7.69
C ASP A 91 -12.87 2.95 -7.01
N ASP A 92 -12.46 2.76 -5.74
CA ASP A 92 -12.70 1.58 -4.93
C ASP A 92 -13.88 1.79 -3.96
N TRP A 93 -14.25 0.74 -3.20
CA TRP A 93 -15.31 0.83 -2.20
C TRP A 93 -15.12 -0.17 -1.05
N LEU A 94 -15.88 -0.02 0.01
CA LEU A 94 -15.90 -0.95 1.13
C LEU A 94 -17.19 -1.78 1.15
N ASP A 95 -17.07 -3.02 1.62
CA ASP A 95 -18.22 -3.87 1.90
C ASP A 95 -18.96 -3.37 3.16
N ALA A 96 -20.27 -3.19 3.05
CA ALA A 96 -21.07 -2.57 4.11
C ALA A 96 -21.15 -3.41 5.40
N GLU A 97 -21.27 -4.73 5.28
CA GLU A 97 -21.36 -5.62 6.45
C GLU A 97 -19.99 -5.76 7.13
N ALA A 98 -18.91 -5.88 6.32
CA ALA A 98 -17.55 -5.90 6.83
C ALA A 98 -17.19 -4.58 7.52
N LEU A 99 -17.60 -3.43 6.97
CA LEU A 99 -17.41 -2.12 7.58
C LEU A 99 -18.05 -2.03 8.97
N GLN A 100 -19.29 -2.53 9.14
CA GLN A 100 -19.95 -2.52 10.44
C GLN A 100 -19.21 -3.37 11.49
N LYS A 101 -18.69 -4.54 11.08
CA LYS A 101 -17.85 -5.39 11.95
C LYS A 101 -16.55 -4.68 12.34
N VAL A 102 -15.90 -4.00 11.39
CA VAL A 102 -14.71 -3.18 11.66
C VAL A 102 -15.04 -2.08 12.66
N MET A 103 -16.10 -1.31 12.46
CA MET A 103 -16.50 -0.24 13.38
C MET A 103 -16.76 -0.77 14.80
N GLN A 104 -17.42 -1.93 14.93
CA GLN A 104 -17.62 -2.58 16.22
C GLN A 104 -16.27 -2.96 16.88
N THR A 105 -15.34 -3.52 16.11
CA THR A 105 -14.01 -3.92 16.58
C THR A 105 -13.20 -2.70 17.02
N LEU A 106 -13.23 -1.59 16.26
CA LEU A 106 -12.54 -0.35 16.61
C LEU A 106 -13.07 0.28 17.90
N ARG A 107 -14.40 0.20 18.16
CA ARG A 107 -14.96 0.61 19.47
C ARG A 107 -14.36 -0.21 20.62
N GLY A 108 -14.20 -1.53 20.41
CA GLY A 108 -13.50 -2.38 21.37
C GLY A 108 -12.07 -1.95 21.63
N PHE A 109 -11.32 -1.63 20.56
CA PHE A 109 -9.93 -1.15 20.69
C PHE A 109 -9.82 0.19 21.41
N ALA A 110 -10.77 1.11 21.15
CA ALA A 110 -10.79 2.43 21.81
C ALA A 110 -11.03 2.33 23.33
N ALA A 111 -11.62 1.23 23.78
CA ALA A 111 -11.83 0.97 25.21
C ALA A 111 -10.65 0.24 25.88
N MET A 112 -9.63 -0.19 25.14
CA MET A 112 -8.45 -0.86 25.68
C MET A 112 -7.49 0.18 26.29
N GLU A 113 -6.82 -0.18 27.39
CA GLU A 113 -5.72 0.59 27.97
C GLU A 113 -4.57 0.79 26.95
N GLN A 114 -4.28 -0.25 26.19
CA GLN A 114 -3.32 -0.20 25.09
C GLN A 114 -4.05 -0.62 23.79
N PRO A 115 -4.39 0.35 22.91
CA PRO A 115 -5.06 0.06 21.66
C PRO A 115 -4.20 -0.76 20.69
N VAL A 116 -4.86 -1.39 19.72
CA VAL A 116 -4.20 -2.08 18.60
C VAL A 116 -3.53 -1.04 17.70
N ASP A 117 -2.32 -1.33 17.20
CA ASP A 117 -1.56 -0.44 16.32
C ASP A 117 -1.92 -0.63 14.86
N LEU A 118 -2.21 -1.86 14.46
CA LEU A 118 -2.52 -2.23 13.08
C LEU A 118 -3.62 -3.30 13.05
N LEU A 119 -4.77 -2.93 12.49
CA LEU A 119 -5.82 -3.85 12.09
C LEU A 119 -5.67 -4.18 10.62
N MET A 120 -5.76 -5.46 10.27
CA MET A 120 -5.70 -5.97 8.90
C MET A 120 -7.00 -6.69 8.54
N CYS A 121 -7.47 -6.49 7.30
CA CYS A 121 -8.61 -7.20 6.72
C CYS A 121 -8.24 -7.71 5.33
N ASN A 122 -9.05 -8.59 4.76
CA ASN A 122 -8.91 -9.01 3.37
C ASN A 122 -9.25 -7.88 2.40
N TYR A 123 -8.81 -8.04 1.17
CA TYR A 123 -9.30 -7.27 0.04
C TYR A 123 -9.68 -8.21 -1.11
N VAL A 124 -10.50 -7.69 -2.01
CA VAL A 124 -11.06 -8.45 -3.14
C VAL A 124 -10.77 -7.71 -4.42
N TYR A 125 -10.13 -8.35 -5.37
CA TYR A 125 -10.06 -7.87 -6.75
C TYR A 125 -11.42 -8.03 -7.41
N GLU A 126 -12.03 -6.94 -7.84
CA GLU A 126 -13.34 -6.91 -8.51
C GLU A 126 -13.14 -6.66 -10.01
N HIS A 127 -13.23 -7.71 -10.79
CA HIS A 127 -13.20 -7.65 -12.27
C HIS A 127 -14.62 -7.38 -12.77
N VAL A 128 -15.03 -6.11 -12.79
CA VAL A 128 -16.41 -5.71 -13.09
C VAL A 128 -16.82 -6.10 -14.52
N VAL A 129 -15.88 -6.08 -15.48
CA VAL A 129 -16.15 -6.44 -16.88
C VAL A 129 -16.55 -7.92 -17.01
N ASP A 130 -15.86 -8.80 -16.30
CA ASP A 130 -16.07 -10.25 -16.37
C ASP A 130 -16.99 -10.77 -15.25
N ASN A 131 -17.45 -9.87 -14.36
CA ASN A 131 -18.22 -10.21 -13.17
C ASN A 131 -17.58 -11.33 -12.34
N THR A 132 -16.24 -11.29 -12.21
CA THR A 132 -15.47 -12.22 -11.39
C THR A 132 -14.77 -11.49 -10.26
N HIS A 133 -14.49 -12.21 -9.17
CA HIS A 133 -13.78 -11.64 -8.03
C HIS A 133 -12.71 -12.61 -7.53
N HIS A 134 -11.66 -12.07 -6.94
CA HIS A 134 -10.60 -12.86 -6.32
C HIS A 134 -10.26 -12.30 -4.94
N ILE A 135 -10.46 -13.11 -3.90
CA ILE A 135 -10.21 -12.73 -2.51
C ILE A 135 -8.73 -12.95 -2.17
N VAL A 136 -8.10 -11.94 -1.59
CA VAL A 136 -6.78 -12.05 -0.98
C VAL A 136 -6.94 -12.06 0.54
N SER A 137 -6.76 -13.26 1.13
CA SER A 137 -6.94 -13.51 2.56
C SER A 137 -5.61 -13.91 3.21
N TYR A 138 -5.39 -13.48 4.44
CA TYR A 138 -4.18 -13.75 5.22
C TYR A 138 -4.40 -14.77 6.35
N LYS A 139 -5.54 -15.47 6.38
CA LYS A 139 -5.93 -16.40 7.44
C LYS A 139 -4.97 -17.58 7.68
N SER A 140 -4.19 -17.95 6.65
CA SER A 140 -3.16 -18.99 6.78
C SER A 140 -1.83 -18.47 7.37
N ILE A 141 -1.71 -17.14 7.50
CA ILE A 141 -0.47 -16.46 7.89
C ILE A 141 -0.62 -15.74 9.22
N LEU A 142 -1.78 -15.09 9.43
CA LEU A 142 -2.03 -14.22 10.57
C LEU A 142 -3.02 -14.87 11.55
N PRO A 143 -2.75 -14.77 12.87
CA PRO A 143 -3.74 -15.12 13.90
C PRO A 143 -5.02 -14.29 13.74
N GLN A 144 -6.20 -14.94 13.87
CA GLN A 144 -7.49 -14.31 13.63
C GLN A 144 -8.16 -13.90 14.96
N ASP A 145 -8.88 -12.78 14.91
CA ASP A 145 -9.82 -12.30 15.94
C ASP A 145 -9.25 -12.21 17.35
N ARG A 146 -7.95 -11.96 17.45
CA ARG A 146 -7.23 -11.67 18.70
C ARG A 146 -6.06 -10.73 18.46
N VAL A 147 -5.61 -10.09 19.52
CA VAL A 147 -4.36 -9.33 19.49
C VAL A 147 -3.17 -10.29 19.41
N PHE A 148 -2.21 -9.98 18.58
CA PHE A 148 -0.96 -10.74 18.41
C PHE A 148 0.23 -9.82 18.13
N ALA A 149 1.44 -10.36 18.19
CA ALA A 149 2.67 -9.67 17.87
C ALA A 149 3.38 -10.30 16.65
N TRP A 150 4.43 -9.66 16.16
CA TRP A 150 5.14 -10.11 14.95
C TRP A 150 5.79 -11.48 15.07
N ASP A 151 6.12 -11.94 16.27
CA ASP A 151 6.68 -13.28 16.51
C ASP A 151 5.65 -14.42 16.38
N GLU A 152 4.37 -14.08 16.31
CA GLU A 152 3.29 -15.06 16.15
C GLU A 152 2.86 -15.29 14.70
N ILE A 153 3.27 -14.43 13.74
CA ILE A 153 2.86 -14.57 12.34
C ILE A 153 3.45 -15.81 11.67
N GLY A 154 2.76 -16.33 10.64
CA GLY A 154 3.27 -17.37 9.75
C GLY A 154 4.29 -16.85 8.74
N HIS A 155 4.61 -17.69 7.77
CA HIS A 155 5.48 -17.32 6.65
C HIS A 155 4.65 -16.72 5.51
N PHE A 156 5.03 -15.52 5.07
CA PHE A 156 4.44 -14.91 3.88
C PHE A 156 5.04 -15.53 2.61
N PRO A 157 4.24 -16.09 1.71
CA PRO A 157 4.73 -16.55 0.42
C PRO A 157 5.21 -15.34 -0.42
N PRO A 158 6.17 -15.51 -1.33
CA PRO A 158 6.75 -14.41 -2.13
C PRO A 158 5.74 -13.61 -2.95
N SER A 159 4.59 -14.21 -3.29
CA SER A 159 3.51 -13.59 -4.06
C SER A 159 2.49 -12.84 -3.22
N GLN A 160 2.62 -12.85 -1.89
CA GLN A 160 1.61 -12.27 -1.01
C GLN A 160 2.24 -11.24 -0.07
N ASN A 161 1.97 -9.97 -0.32
CA ASN A 161 2.38 -8.87 0.54
C ASN A 161 1.16 -8.21 1.19
N ILE A 162 1.39 -7.55 2.31
CA ILE A 162 0.41 -6.64 2.91
C ILE A 162 0.34 -5.41 2.02
N LEU A 163 -0.84 -5.07 1.52
CA LEU A 163 -1.07 -3.91 0.68
C LEU A 163 -1.81 -2.80 1.46
N MET A 164 -1.84 -1.58 0.90
CA MET A 164 -2.55 -0.43 1.45
C MET A 164 -4.04 -0.74 1.69
N HIS A 165 -4.64 -1.55 0.80
CA HIS A 165 -6.03 -1.99 0.90
C HIS A 165 -6.33 -2.81 2.16
N THR A 166 -5.32 -3.54 2.67
CA THR A 166 -5.42 -4.43 3.84
C THR A 166 -5.40 -3.67 5.17
N VAL A 167 -4.62 -2.58 5.27
CA VAL A 167 -4.22 -1.97 6.54
C VAL A 167 -5.18 -0.89 7.02
N ILE A 168 -5.39 -0.86 8.34
CA ILE A 168 -5.99 0.22 9.11
C ILE A 168 -5.03 0.50 10.27
N TYR A 169 -4.28 1.58 10.17
CA TYR A 169 -3.30 1.96 11.17
C TYR A 169 -3.91 2.78 12.31
N ARG A 170 -3.41 2.64 13.52
CA ARG A 170 -3.59 3.68 14.52
C ARG A 170 -2.91 4.95 14.00
N THR A 171 -3.64 6.05 13.92
CA THR A 171 -3.20 7.31 13.27
C THR A 171 -1.85 7.80 13.83
N GLN A 172 -1.65 7.64 15.14
CA GLN A 172 -0.40 8.05 15.79
C GLN A 172 0.82 7.27 15.27
N ILE A 173 0.67 5.98 14.92
CA ILE A 173 1.76 5.17 14.33
C ILE A 173 2.24 5.78 12.99
N LEU A 174 1.32 6.24 12.15
CA LEU A 174 1.69 6.90 10.89
C LEU A 174 2.47 8.19 11.15
N ARG A 175 2.06 8.98 12.14
CA ARG A 175 2.74 10.23 12.53
C ARG A 175 4.12 9.96 13.14
N ASP A 176 4.20 9.01 14.06
CA ASP A 176 5.44 8.65 14.75
C ASP A 176 6.47 8.01 13.79
N SER A 177 6.02 7.39 12.71
CA SER A 177 6.90 6.83 11.67
C SER A 177 7.59 7.90 10.82
N GLY A 178 7.16 9.16 10.92
CA GLY A 178 7.65 10.24 10.05
C GLY A 178 7.32 10.02 8.58
N LEU A 179 6.26 9.26 8.29
CA LEU A 179 5.85 8.94 6.92
C LEU A 179 5.51 10.20 6.13
N GLU A 180 6.22 10.41 5.04
CA GLU A 180 5.97 11.46 4.06
C GLU A 180 6.11 10.88 2.66
N LEU A 181 5.00 10.70 1.97
CA LEU A 181 4.98 10.11 0.63
C LEU A 181 5.43 11.14 -0.42
N PRO A 182 6.29 10.77 -1.37
CA PRO A 182 6.79 11.70 -2.37
C PRO A 182 5.68 12.14 -3.33
N LYS A 183 5.67 13.45 -3.66
CA LYS A 183 4.77 14.02 -4.66
C LYS A 183 5.02 13.44 -6.06
N HIS A 184 3.96 13.40 -6.87
CA HIS A 184 4.00 12.97 -8.29
C HIS A 184 4.73 11.63 -8.50
N THR A 185 4.52 10.70 -7.57
CA THR A 185 5.18 9.39 -7.60
C THR A 185 4.12 8.30 -7.46
N PHE A 186 4.15 7.32 -8.38
CA PHE A 186 3.34 6.11 -8.29
C PHE A 186 4.00 5.09 -7.35
N TYR A 187 3.27 4.06 -6.95
CA TYR A 187 3.76 2.94 -6.11
C TYR A 187 4.12 3.35 -4.68
N VAL A 188 3.67 4.54 -4.23
CA VAL A 188 3.90 5.05 -2.88
C VAL A 188 3.15 4.27 -1.80
N ASP A 189 2.13 3.51 -2.19
CA ASP A 189 1.42 2.51 -1.38
C ASP A 189 2.38 1.53 -0.71
N ASN A 190 3.47 1.15 -1.38
CA ASN A 190 4.52 0.30 -0.81
C ASN A 190 5.23 0.99 0.36
N VAL A 191 5.53 2.28 0.27
CA VAL A 191 6.14 3.05 1.37
C VAL A 191 5.14 3.22 2.51
N PHE A 192 3.88 3.55 2.20
CA PHE A 192 2.79 3.70 3.16
C PHE A 192 2.62 2.46 4.04
N VAL A 193 2.73 1.27 3.45
CA VAL A 193 2.66 0.02 4.21
C VAL A 193 3.97 -0.26 4.95
N TYR A 194 5.10 -0.16 4.26
CA TYR A 194 6.39 -0.67 4.73
C TYR A 194 6.97 0.11 5.92
N GLN A 195 6.98 1.45 5.83
CA GLN A 195 7.70 2.29 6.77
C GLN A 195 7.15 2.24 8.20
N PRO A 196 5.81 2.18 8.45
CA PRO A 196 5.27 2.17 9.80
C PRO A 196 5.35 0.81 10.52
N LEU A 197 5.55 -0.31 9.79
CA LEU A 197 5.47 -1.66 10.37
C LEU A 197 6.32 -1.89 11.63
N PRO A 198 7.58 -1.40 11.72
CA PRO A 198 8.41 -1.60 12.91
C PRO A 198 7.81 -1.00 14.19
N LEU A 199 6.98 0.04 14.07
CA LEU A 199 6.34 0.70 15.22
C LEU A 199 5.08 -0.03 15.70
N CYS A 200 4.52 -0.95 14.90
CA CYS A 200 3.35 -1.72 15.26
C CYS A 200 3.75 -2.88 16.18
N GLN A 201 3.32 -2.83 17.45
CA GLN A 201 3.57 -3.88 18.44
C GLN A 201 2.36 -4.79 18.64
N ARG A 202 1.17 -4.23 18.50
CA ARG A 202 -0.12 -4.88 18.74
C ARG A 202 -0.90 -4.96 17.44
N LEU A 203 -1.02 -6.17 16.92
CA LEU A 203 -1.63 -6.45 15.62
C LEU A 203 -2.97 -7.14 15.82
N TYR A 204 -3.87 -6.98 14.87
CA TYR A 204 -5.13 -7.71 14.83
C TYR A 204 -5.48 -8.01 13.37
N TYR A 205 -6.03 -9.19 13.11
CA TYR A 205 -6.49 -9.55 11.78
C TYR A 205 -7.90 -10.12 11.84
N MET A 206 -8.76 -9.60 10.96
CA MET A 206 -10.11 -10.09 10.73
C MET A 206 -10.17 -10.76 9.35
N ASP A 207 -10.60 -12.03 9.28
CA ASP A 207 -10.83 -12.72 8.00
C ASP A 207 -12.17 -12.27 7.40
N ILE A 208 -12.24 -11.00 7.02
CA ILE A 208 -13.41 -10.37 6.37
C ILE A 208 -12.98 -9.60 5.12
N ASP A 209 -13.81 -9.63 4.09
CA ASP A 209 -13.56 -9.08 2.77
C ASP A 209 -13.99 -7.61 2.72
N LEU A 210 -13.22 -6.74 3.42
CA LEU A 210 -13.58 -5.34 3.63
C LEU A 210 -13.43 -4.48 2.37
N TYR A 211 -12.27 -4.55 1.75
CA TYR A 211 -11.89 -3.64 0.66
C TYR A 211 -12.19 -4.26 -0.70
N ARG A 212 -12.88 -3.52 -1.56
CA ARG A 212 -13.24 -3.92 -2.93
C ARG A 212 -12.42 -3.10 -3.90
N TYR A 213 -11.40 -3.74 -4.50
CA TYR A 213 -10.47 -3.13 -5.41
C TYR A 213 -10.96 -3.31 -6.85
N PHE A 214 -11.30 -2.20 -7.50
CA PHE A 214 -11.80 -2.19 -8.87
C PHE A 214 -10.68 -2.47 -9.88
N ILE A 215 -10.83 -3.50 -10.71
CA ILE A 215 -9.93 -3.82 -11.82
C ILE A 215 -10.70 -3.82 -13.13
N GLY A 216 -10.05 -3.33 -14.20
CA GLY A 216 -10.58 -3.37 -15.57
C GLY A 216 -10.62 -2.03 -16.28
N ARG A 217 -9.94 -1.00 -15.76
CA ARG A 217 -9.74 0.25 -16.49
C ARG A 217 -8.42 0.23 -17.27
N ASP A 218 -8.46 0.71 -18.50
CA ASP A 218 -7.28 0.76 -19.40
C ASP A 218 -6.16 1.69 -18.90
N ASP A 219 -6.49 2.67 -18.05
CA ASP A 219 -5.59 3.69 -17.51
C ASP A 219 -4.95 3.32 -16.16
N GLN A 220 -5.18 2.11 -15.64
CA GLN A 220 -4.64 1.68 -14.36
C GLN A 220 -3.10 1.63 -14.37
N SER A 221 -2.52 2.00 -13.23
CA SER A 221 -1.07 2.15 -13.05
C SER A 221 -0.27 0.84 -13.13
N VAL A 222 -0.95 -0.29 -13.02
CA VAL A 222 -0.37 -1.65 -13.02
C VAL A 222 -0.09 -2.22 -14.42
N ASN A 223 -0.40 -1.49 -15.49
CA ASN A 223 -0.09 -1.94 -16.85
C ASN A 223 1.43 -1.93 -17.09
N GLU A 224 2.00 -3.06 -17.53
CA GLU A 224 3.45 -3.29 -17.72
C GLU A 224 4.13 -2.19 -18.56
N SER A 225 3.52 -1.81 -19.69
CA SER A 225 4.06 -0.76 -20.57
C SER A 225 4.11 0.61 -19.88
N VAL A 226 3.21 0.87 -18.94
CA VAL A 226 3.16 2.08 -18.13
C VAL A 226 4.23 2.01 -17.03
N MET A 227 4.41 0.84 -16.41
CA MET A 227 5.40 0.63 -15.35
C MET A 227 6.83 0.80 -15.85
N VAL A 228 7.16 0.28 -17.05
CA VAL A 228 8.48 0.47 -17.68
C VAL A 228 8.74 1.96 -17.95
N LYS A 229 7.75 2.70 -18.46
CA LYS A 229 7.89 4.16 -18.68
C LYS A 229 8.07 4.96 -17.40
N ARG A 230 7.59 4.45 -16.27
CA ARG A 230 7.64 5.07 -14.94
C ARG A 230 8.71 4.46 -14.03
N VAL A 231 9.68 3.72 -14.59
CA VAL A 231 10.70 3.01 -13.81
C VAL A 231 11.46 3.93 -12.85
N ASP A 232 11.69 5.19 -13.20
CA ASP A 232 12.35 6.16 -12.30
C ASP A 232 11.55 6.40 -11.00
N GLN A 233 10.23 6.33 -11.05
CA GLN A 233 9.40 6.43 -9.85
C GLN A 233 9.47 5.14 -9.01
N GLN A 234 9.49 3.98 -9.65
CA GLN A 234 9.74 2.70 -8.99
C GLN A 234 11.11 2.69 -8.27
N LEU A 235 12.15 3.21 -8.91
CA LEU A 235 13.49 3.35 -8.31
C LEU A 235 13.46 4.29 -7.11
N ARG A 236 12.74 5.42 -7.21
CA ARG A 236 12.56 6.38 -6.12
C ARG A 236 11.93 5.71 -4.90
N VAL A 237 10.81 5.00 -5.10
CA VAL A 237 10.11 4.26 -4.05
C VAL A 237 11.01 3.20 -3.43
N THR A 238 11.72 2.41 -4.26
CA THR A 238 12.64 1.38 -3.77
C THR A 238 13.76 1.97 -2.91
N LYS A 239 14.34 3.12 -3.30
CA LYS A 239 15.36 3.82 -2.50
C LYS A 239 14.78 4.32 -1.18
N ILE A 240 13.57 4.90 -1.18
CA ILE A 240 12.89 5.32 0.05
C ILE A 240 12.69 4.11 0.98
N MET A 241 12.30 2.95 0.47
CA MET A 241 12.14 1.74 1.29
C MET A 241 13.47 1.22 1.84
N ILE A 242 14.58 1.37 1.10
CA ILE A 242 15.93 1.05 1.57
C ILE A 242 16.29 1.93 2.77
N ASP A 243 15.99 3.23 2.68
CA ASP A 243 16.35 4.23 3.70
C ASP A 243 15.44 4.19 4.92
N ALA A 244 14.19 3.76 4.75
CA ALA A 244 13.15 3.87 5.77
C ALA A 244 13.41 3.03 7.02
N VAL A 245 14.08 1.88 6.90
CA VAL A 245 14.22 0.91 8.01
C VAL A 245 15.56 0.20 7.99
N ASP A 246 16.34 0.36 9.06
CA ASP A 246 17.48 -0.54 9.31
C ASP A 246 16.95 -1.89 9.81
N LEU A 247 16.89 -2.87 8.89
CA LEU A 247 16.33 -4.20 9.17
C LEU A 247 17.11 -4.95 10.28
N TYR A 248 18.40 -4.66 10.43
CA TYR A 248 19.22 -5.34 11.44
C TYR A 248 19.26 -4.62 12.79
N ALA A 249 18.71 -3.40 12.88
CA ALA A 249 18.43 -2.73 14.15
C ALA A 249 17.12 -3.22 14.80
N LEU A 250 16.26 -3.91 14.05
CA LEU A 250 15.01 -4.44 14.60
C LEU A 250 15.30 -5.47 15.71
N PRO A 251 14.56 -5.41 16.85
CA PRO A 251 14.76 -6.32 17.98
C PRO A 251 14.46 -7.77 17.60
N GLU A 252 14.96 -8.72 18.39
CA GLU A 252 14.77 -10.16 18.11
C GLU A 252 13.29 -10.59 18.20
N SER A 253 12.48 -9.91 19.00
CA SER A 253 11.01 -10.08 19.03
C SER A 253 10.34 -9.76 17.69
N GLN A 254 10.99 -8.98 16.82
CA GLN A 254 10.53 -8.66 15.47
C GLN A 254 11.27 -9.46 14.37
N LYS A 255 11.91 -10.56 14.69
CA LYS A 255 12.64 -11.38 13.71
C LYS A 255 11.80 -11.81 12.50
N LYS A 256 10.53 -12.18 12.72
CA LYS A 256 9.64 -12.56 11.64
C LYS A 256 9.22 -11.35 10.80
N LEU A 257 9.00 -10.19 11.42
CA LEU A 257 8.82 -8.93 10.70
C LEU A 257 10.06 -8.60 9.85
N ARG A 258 11.26 -8.69 10.41
CA ARG A 258 12.53 -8.49 9.67
C ARG A 258 12.60 -9.38 8.43
N ALA A 259 12.23 -10.66 8.56
CA ALA A 259 12.20 -11.58 7.44
C ALA A 259 11.17 -11.18 6.37
N TYR A 260 9.97 -10.78 6.78
CA TYR A 260 8.93 -10.28 5.90
C TYR A 260 9.37 -9.00 5.16
N MET A 261 9.87 -8.01 5.90
CA MET A 261 10.33 -6.75 5.33
C MET A 261 11.51 -6.94 4.36
N PHE A 262 12.44 -7.84 4.69
CA PHE A 262 13.50 -8.21 3.77
C PHE A 262 12.95 -8.81 2.47
N ASN A 263 11.98 -9.72 2.54
CA ASN A 263 11.37 -10.34 1.35
C ASN A 263 10.65 -9.29 0.51
N TYR A 264 9.96 -8.35 1.14
CA TYR A 264 9.27 -7.25 0.46
C TYR A 264 10.28 -6.34 -0.26
N LEU A 265 11.34 -5.91 0.42
CA LEU A 265 12.40 -5.11 -0.20
C LEU A 265 13.09 -5.86 -1.34
N SER A 266 13.38 -7.15 -1.15
CA SER A 266 13.94 -8.02 -2.20
C SER A 266 13.03 -8.11 -3.43
N MET A 267 11.70 -8.17 -3.24
CA MET A 267 10.74 -8.10 -4.34
C MET A 267 10.83 -6.75 -5.08
N MET A 268 10.88 -5.63 -4.35
CA MET A 268 11.02 -4.30 -4.97
C MET A 268 12.31 -4.15 -5.76
N MET A 269 13.41 -4.70 -5.27
CA MET A 269 14.68 -4.78 -5.98
C MET A 269 14.59 -5.64 -7.25
N ALA A 270 13.87 -6.78 -7.18
CA ALA A 270 13.64 -7.65 -8.32
C ALA A 270 12.80 -6.96 -9.41
N ILE A 271 11.66 -6.36 -9.04
CA ILE A 271 10.77 -5.62 -9.96
C ILE A 271 11.54 -4.48 -10.64
N SER A 272 12.28 -3.67 -9.87
CA SER A 272 13.10 -2.59 -10.40
C SER A 272 14.15 -3.12 -11.41
N SER A 273 14.80 -4.23 -11.09
CA SER A 273 15.82 -4.85 -11.97
C SER A 273 15.20 -5.42 -13.25
N VAL A 274 14.01 -6.00 -13.16
CA VAL A 274 13.27 -6.54 -14.33
C VAL A 274 12.87 -5.40 -15.27
N PHE A 275 12.24 -4.34 -14.77
CA PHE A 275 11.78 -3.23 -15.62
C PHE A 275 12.93 -2.48 -16.28
N LEU A 276 14.05 -2.29 -15.58
CA LEU A 276 15.25 -1.74 -16.18
C LEU A 276 15.85 -2.67 -17.25
N THR A 277 15.73 -3.98 -17.07
CA THR A 277 16.16 -4.96 -18.09
C THR A 277 15.23 -4.97 -19.28
N MET A 278 13.92 -4.77 -19.09
CA MET A 278 12.92 -4.65 -20.16
C MET A 278 13.10 -3.37 -20.97
N ASP A 279 13.43 -2.27 -20.33
CA ASP A 279 13.76 -0.99 -20.99
C ASP A 279 14.91 -1.19 -21.99
N GLY A 280 15.95 -1.94 -21.60
CA GLY A 280 17.04 -2.40 -22.46
C GLY A 280 18.01 -1.32 -22.96
N ARG A 281 17.78 -0.03 -22.66
CA ARG A 281 18.67 1.06 -23.03
C ARG A 281 19.93 1.07 -22.15
N PRO A 282 21.07 1.57 -22.65
CA PRO A 282 22.30 1.65 -21.84
C PRO A 282 22.09 2.35 -20.50
N GLU A 283 21.35 3.48 -20.48
CA GLU A 283 21.09 4.25 -19.28
C GLU A 283 20.25 3.47 -18.24
N ALA A 284 19.40 2.54 -18.69
CA ALA A 284 18.64 1.69 -17.78
C ALA A 284 19.55 0.70 -17.05
N PHE A 285 20.57 0.18 -17.71
CA PHE A 285 21.57 -0.70 -17.06
C PHE A 285 22.48 0.05 -16.10
N GLU A 286 22.80 1.31 -16.39
CA GLU A 286 23.51 2.20 -15.45
C GLU A 286 22.67 2.42 -14.20
N LYS A 287 21.40 2.82 -14.33
CA LYS A 287 20.45 2.97 -13.22
C LYS A 287 20.29 1.69 -12.40
N LYS A 288 20.29 0.52 -13.06
CA LYS A 288 20.25 -0.78 -12.37
C LYS A 288 21.49 -0.97 -11.48
N THR A 289 22.67 -0.69 -12.03
CA THR A 289 23.94 -0.76 -11.30
C THR A 289 23.94 0.21 -10.12
N GLU A 290 23.50 1.44 -10.34
CA GLU A 290 23.38 2.47 -9.30
C GLU A 290 22.45 2.06 -8.16
N LEU A 291 21.28 1.47 -8.47
CA LEU A 291 20.34 1.00 -7.44
C LEU A 291 20.99 -0.09 -6.55
N TRP A 292 21.66 -1.06 -7.16
CA TRP A 292 22.33 -2.13 -6.41
C TRP A 292 23.51 -1.61 -5.60
N GLN A 293 24.24 -0.62 -6.13
CA GLN A 293 25.32 0.04 -5.39
C GLN A 293 24.77 0.89 -4.24
N TYR A 294 23.62 1.55 -4.45
CA TYR A 294 22.90 2.29 -3.41
C TYR A 294 22.57 1.37 -2.23
N LEU A 295 21.93 0.22 -2.49
CA LEU A 295 21.65 -0.77 -1.45
C LEU A 295 22.92 -1.24 -0.74
N LYS A 296 24.00 -1.51 -1.48
CA LYS A 296 25.27 -1.94 -0.91
C LYS A 296 25.88 -0.90 0.03
N ASN A 297 25.83 0.36 -0.38
CA ASN A 297 26.38 1.47 0.41
C ASN A 297 25.53 1.74 1.66
N HIS A 298 24.23 1.47 1.59
CA HIS A 298 23.31 1.66 2.72
C HIS A 298 23.45 0.52 3.75
N ASP A 299 23.33 -0.73 3.33
CA ASP A 299 23.55 -1.93 4.18
C ASP A 299 24.11 -3.11 3.37
N GLU A 300 25.40 -3.39 3.58
CA GLU A 300 26.09 -4.49 2.90
C GLU A 300 25.53 -5.87 3.27
N ARG A 301 24.97 -6.05 4.47
CA ARG A 301 24.35 -7.32 4.92
C ARG A 301 23.09 -7.59 4.13
N VAL A 302 22.22 -6.57 3.98
CA VAL A 302 21.00 -6.66 3.15
C VAL A 302 21.36 -6.90 1.70
N TYR A 303 22.34 -6.17 1.16
CA TYR A 303 22.84 -6.35 -0.20
C TYR A 303 23.32 -7.78 -0.45
N ASN A 304 24.17 -8.32 0.44
CA ASN A 304 24.67 -9.68 0.29
C ASN A 304 23.56 -10.72 0.33
N LYS A 305 22.56 -10.55 1.20
CA LYS A 305 21.40 -11.43 1.26
C LYS A 305 20.54 -11.32 0.00
N CYS A 306 20.32 -10.09 -0.54
CA CYS A 306 19.59 -9.87 -1.80
C CYS A 306 20.27 -10.54 -2.99
N ARG A 307 21.60 -10.55 -3.06
CA ARG A 307 22.34 -11.22 -4.14
C ARG A 307 22.07 -12.72 -4.24
N TYR A 308 21.73 -13.37 -3.13
CA TYR A 308 21.39 -14.81 -3.08
C TYR A 308 19.88 -15.07 -3.02
N SER A 309 19.05 -14.05 -3.33
CA SER A 309 17.59 -14.15 -3.45
C SER A 309 17.14 -14.08 -4.91
N VAL A 310 15.81 -14.09 -5.14
CA VAL A 310 15.21 -13.85 -6.47
C VAL A 310 15.68 -12.52 -7.06
N ALA A 311 15.86 -11.48 -6.24
CA ALA A 311 16.39 -10.20 -6.73
C ALA A 311 17.77 -10.33 -7.38
N GLY A 312 18.66 -11.14 -6.79
CA GLY A 312 19.99 -11.40 -7.37
C GLY A 312 19.92 -12.14 -8.71
N ALA A 313 18.98 -13.06 -8.87
CA ALA A 313 18.73 -13.70 -10.17
C ALA A 313 18.23 -12.71 -11.23
N CYS A 314 17.49 -11.66 -10.84
CA CYS A 314 17.09 -10.57 -11.72
C CYS A 314 18.23 -9.56 -12.01
N ASN A 315 19.36 -9.67 -11.34
CA ASN A 315 20.53 -8.79 -11.51
C ASN A 315 21.73 -9.46 -12.20
N LEU A 316 21.51 -10.55 -12.91
CA LEU A 316 22.58 -11.24 -13.63
C LEU A 316 23.15 -10.33 -14.72
N PRO A 317 24.51 -10.30 -14.89
CA PRO A 317 25.15 -9.45 -15.87
C PRO A 317 25.11 -10.03 -17.28
N GLY A 318 25.31 -9.14 -18.27
CA GLY A 318 25.47 -9.51 -19.68
C GLY A 318 24.18 -9.98 -20.37
N THR A 319 24.29 -10.18 -21.67
CA THR A 319 23.11 -10.51 -22.53
C THR A 319 22.41 -11.82 -22.14
N LEU A 320 23.16 -12.81 -21.69
CA LEU A 320 22.60 -14.09 -21.22
C LEU A 320 21.83 -13.88 -19.91
N GLY A 321 22.41 -13.13 -18.95
CA GLY A 321 21.74 -12.79 -17.69
C GLY A 321 20.44 -12.02 -17.93
N HIS A 322 20.43 -11.07 -18.84
CA HIS A 322 19.20 -10.32 -19.22
C HIS A 322 18.12 -11.26 -19.79
N LYS A 323 18.48 -12.20 -20.67
CA LYS A 323 17.53 -13.18 -21.21
C LYS A 323 16.95 -14.07 -20.12
N ILE A 324 17.76 -14.52 -19.16
CA ILE A 324 17.32 -15.33 -18.01
C ILE A 324 16.34 -14.52 -17.14
N THR A 325 16.65 -13.25 -16.85
CA THR A 325 15.76 -12.35 -16.08
C THR A 325 14.39 -12.22 -16.74
N LEU A 326 14.35 -11.89 -18.04
CA LEU A 326 13.08 -11.72 -18.76
C LEU A 326 12.30 -13.04 -18.89
N TRP A 327 12.98 -14.14 -19.16
CA TRP A 327 12.34 -15.46 -19.20
C TRP A 327 11.74 -15.82 -17.84
N GLY A 328 12.49 -15.64 -16.75
CA GLY A 328 12.03 -15.89 -15.39
C GLY A 328 10.82 -15.03 -15.02
N TYR A 329 10.82 -13.75 -15.41
CA TYR A 329 9.69 -12.86 -15.21
C TYR A 329 8.42 -13.34 -15.95
N HIS A 330 8.53 -13.69 -17.23
CA HIS A 330 7.38 -14.20 -17.99
C HIS A 330 6.85 -15.54 -17.45
N VAL A 331 7.73 -16.41 -16.92
CA VAL A 331 7.30 -17.63 -16.23
C VAL A 331 6.55 -17.30 -14.95
N ALA A 332 7.07 -16.39 -14.14
CA ALA A 332 6.42 -15.95 -12.90
C ALA A 332 5.05 -15.31 -13.19
N GLN A 333 4.94 -14.47 -14.22
CA GLN A 333 3.69 -13.84 -14.64
C GLN A 333 2.61 -14.89 -14.99
N LYS A 334 2.98 -15.96 -15.70
CA LYS A 334 2.05 -17.06 -16.02
C LYS A 334 1.61 -17.86 -14.79
N ILE A 335 2.53 -18.08 -13.83
CA ILE A 335 2.24 -18.89 -12.63
C ILE A 335 1.38 -18.11 -11.65
N PHE A 336 1.74 -16.86 -11.37
CA PHE A 336 1.11 -16.04 -10.35
C PHE A 336 -0.02 -15.16 -10.89
N LYS A 337 -0.24 -15.15 -12.20
CA LYS A 337 -1.32 -14.37 -12.87
C LYS A 337 -1.36 -12.89 -12.47
N PHE A 338 -0.22 -12.30 -12.19
CA PHE A 338 -0.15 -10.85 -12.05
C PHE A 338 0.09 -10.22 -13.43
N ASN A 339 -0.57 -9.08 -13.68
CA ASN A 339 -0.47 -8.36 -14.95
C ASN A 339 0.87 -7.69 -15.11
#